data_6beb8a2a3e551bc61fa3fee7afe3668b
#
_entry.id   6beb8a2a3e551bc61fa3fee7afe3668b
#
_cell.length_a   1.000
_cell.length_b   1.000
_cell.length_c   1.000
_cell.angle_alpha   90.00
_cell.angle_beta   90.00
_cell.angle_gamma   90.00
#
_symmetry.space_group_name_H-M   'P 1'
#
loop_
_entity.id
_entity.type
_entity.pdbx_description
1 polymer ?
#
loop_
_entity_poly.entity_id
_entity_poly.type
_entity_poly.pdbx_seq_one_letter_code
_entity_poly.pdbx_strand_id
1 'polypeptide(L)'
;MQIFNDKKKRIGTLSGFKDREIITTLDSGDKELSFNYPAAGALVDLLKEEYYIRTKTDEYVIKAVEKGEQFNKYTAVLNVEELEGAAFTYGFESDEQTIKACLEFAFKGTGWHVGTCTVTKKRTIDEQERVTAWDVLQKCLTTYRCECIIHSLTKTVDIYDRIGSDKGCYFMEGLNLRKISLKSDTYDFYTRIYPIGKDGITPKWLTGKDYIDNFQYSSKIKAYVWKDERYTNTTSLIEDATAKIEEMS
;
A
#
# COMPACT_ATOMS: atom_id res chain seq x y z
N MET A 1 -12.01 -9.28 -20.88
CA MET A 1 -11.63 -7.91 -20.46
C MET A 1 -12.02 -6.94 -21.56
N GLN A 2 -12.19 -5.65 -21.25
CA GLN A 2 -12.50 -4.62 -22.26
C GLN A 2 -11.24 -3.77 -22.51
N ILE A 3 -11.05 -3.33 -23.76
CA ILE A 3 -9.91 -2.51 -24.18
C ILE A 3 -10.41 -1.10 -24.47
N PHE A 4 -9.70 -0.10 -23.95
CA PHE A 4 -9.96 1.32 -24.21
C PHE A 4 -8.67 1.97 -24.69
N ASN A 5 -8.79 2.96 -25.57
CA ASN A 5 -7.64 3.74 -26.04
C ASN A 5 -7.24 4.82 -25.01
N ASP A 6 -6.18 5.59 -25.34
CA ASP A 6 -5.66 6.74 -24.58
C ASP A 6 -6.71 7.82 -24.25
N LYS A 7 -7.79 7.91 -25.05
CA LYS A 7 -8.92 8.82 -24.83
C LYS A 7 -10.07 8.18 -24.06
N LYS A 8 -9.84 7.05 -23.40
CA LYS A 8 -10.84 6.27 -22.66
C LYS A 8 -12.07 5.86 -23.50
N LYS A 9 -11.93 5.76 -24.85
CA LYS A 9 -12.94 5.22 -25.73
C LYS A 9 -12.76 3.70 -25.84
N ARG A 10 -13.83 2.95 -25.61
CA ARG A 10 -13.81 1.49 -25.81
C ARG A 10 -13.58 1.15 -27.28
N ILE A 11 -12.57 0.30 -27.53
CA ILE A 11 -12.15 -0.11 -28.87
C ILE A 11 -12.23 -1.62 -29.08
N GLY A 12 -12.40 -2.42 -28.03
CA GLY A 12 -12.50 -3.86 -28.19
C GLY A 12 -12.89 -4.60 -26.91
N THR A 13 -13.03 -5.92 -27.09
CA THR A 13 -13.19 -6.88 -25.99
C THR A 13 -12.13 -7.95 -26.13
N LEU A 14 -11.27 -8.09 -25.16
CA LEU A 14 -10.19 -9.05 -25.12
C LEU A 14 -10.70 -10.42 -24.71
N SER A 15 -10.54 -11.40 -25.58
CA SER A 15 -10.77 -12.83 -25.36
C SER A 15 -9.57 -13.61 -25.89
N GLY A 16 -9.40 -14.88 -25.50
CA GLY A 16 -8.31 -15.73 -25.98
C GLY A 16 -6.93 -15.42 -25.37
N PHE A 17 -6.89 -14.62 -24.30
CA PHE A 17 -5.69 -14.45 -23.49
C PHE A 17 -5.45 -15.66 -22.60
N LYS A 18 -4.20 -15.87 -22.20
CA LYS A 18 -3.75 -16.95 -21.29
C LYS A 18 -2.98 -16.36 -20.12
N ASP A 19 -2.76 -17.20 -19.11
CA ASP A 19 -1.88 -16.93 -17.97
C ASP A 19 -2.16 -15.56 -17.31
N ARG A 20 -3.46 -15.24 -17.17
CA ARG A 20 -3.87 -14.02 -16.51
C ARG A 20 -3.58 -14.11 -15.02
N GLU A 21 -2.81 -13.17 -14.52
CA GLU A 21 -2.49 -13.02 -13.11
C GLU A 21 -2.82 -11.60 -12.65
N ILE A 22 -3.26 -11.45 -11.41
CA ILE A 22 -3.38 -10.16 -10.73
C ILE A 22 -2.61 -10.29 -9.42
N ILE A 23 -1.55 -9.51 -9.29
CA ILE A 23 -0.78 -9.38 -8.07
C ILE A 23 -1.30 -8.14 -7.33
N THR A 24 -1.61 -8.29 -6.05
CA THR A 24 -2.02 -7.18 -5.19
C THR A 24 -1.01 -7.06 -4.06
N THR A 25 -0.49 -5.85 -3.85
CA THR A 25 0.43 -5.52 -2.77
C THR A 25 -0.39 -4.94 -1.61
N LEU A 26 -0.33 -5.59 -0.46
CA LEU A 26 -1.16 -5.24 0.70
C LEU A 26 -0.80 -3.85 1.26
N ASP A 27 0.50 -3.57 1.38
CA ASP A 27 1.02 -2.35 2.02
C ASP A 27 0.73 -1.07 1.23
N SER A 28 0.66 -1.16 -0.11
CA SER A 28 0.44 -0.01 -1.00
C SER A 28 -0.97 0.04 -1.59
N GLY A 29 -1.68 -1.09 -1.58
CA GLY A 29 -2.93 -1.27 -2.31
C GLY A 29 -2.75 -1.39 -3.82
N ASP A 30 -1.50 -1.41 -4.32
CA ASP A 30 -1.20 -1.55 -5.74
C ASP A 30 -1.69 -2.87 -6.31
N LYS A 31 -2.07 -2.84 -7.58
CA LYS A 31 -2.44 -4.03 -8.34
C LYS A 31 -1.75 -4.02 -9.69
N GLU A 32 -1.11 -5.13 -10.02
CA GLU A 32 -0.53 -5.38 -11.33
C GLU A 32 -1.30 -6.51 -12.03
N LEU A 33 -1.72 -6.28 -13.25
CA LEU A 33 -2.35 -7.26 -14.12
C LEU A 33 -1.34 -7.70 -15.18
N SER A 34 -1.06 -9.00 -15.25
CA SER A 34 -0.30 -9.57 -16.37
C SER A 34 -1.13 -10.61 -17.14
N PHE A 35 -0.87 -10.74 -18.42
CA PHE A 35 -1.48 -11.76 -19.27
C PHE A 35 -0.68 -11.95 -20.56
N ASN A 36 -0.85 -13.14 -21.17
CA ASN A 36 -0.29 -13.46 -22.48
C ASN A 36 -1.39 -13.40 -23.53
N TYR A 37 -1.08 -12.77 -24.69
CA TYR A 37 -1.98 -12.75 -25.85
C TYR A 37 -1.25 -13.20 -27.12
N PRO A 38 -1.88 -14.01 -28.03
CA PRO A 38 -1.22 -14.51 -29.23
C PRO A 38 -0.60 -13.39 -30.08
N ALA A 39 0.68 -13.57 -30.49
CA ALA A 39 1.42 -12.56 -31.27
C ALA A 39 0.78 -12.27 -32.64
N ALA A 40 0.07 -13.25 -33.23
CA ALA A 40 -0.72 -13.10 -34.45
C ALA A 40 -2.22 -12.86 -34.17
N GLY A 41 -2.59 -12.49 -32.95
CA GLY A 41 -3.98 -12.30 -32.56
C GLY A 41 -4.57 -11.01 -33.15
N ALA A 42 -5.87 -11.03 -33.49
CA ALA A 42 -6.56 -9.93 -34.16
C ALA A 42 -6.58 -8.59 -33.38
N LEU A 43 -6.30 -8.61 -32.09
CA LEU A 43 -6.34 -7.42 -31.22
C LEU A 43 -4.94 -6.92 -30.82
N VAL A 44 -3.85 -7.51 -31.35
CA VAL A 44 -2.47 -7.12 -31.00
C VAL A 44 -2.24 -5.61 -31.22
N ASP A 45 -2.74 -5.06 -32.34
CA ASP A 45 -2.59 -3.64 -32.67
C ASP A 45 -3.40 -2.70 -31.76
N LEU A 46 -4.33 -3.25 -30.97
CA LEU A 46 -5.15 -2.53 -30.01
C LEU A 46 -4.60 -2.63 -28.58
N LEU A 47 -3.55 -3.44 -28.35
CA LEU A 47 -2.92 -3.63 -27.04
C LEU A 47 -1.59 -2.87 -27.03
N LYS A 48 -1.66 -1.57 -26.75
CA LYS A 48 -0.50 -0.65 -26.75
C LYS A 48 -0.26 -0.11 -25.35
N GLU A 49 0.97 0.31 -25.09
CA GLU A 49 1.30 1.07 -23.89
C GLU A 49 0.40 2.31 -23.79
N GLU A 50 0.08 2.72 -22.59
CA GLU A 50 -0.83 3.81 -22.22
C GLU A 50 -2.31 3.60 -22.67
N TYR A 51 -2.67 2.39 -23.14
CA TYR A 51 -4.08 2.01 -23.31
C TYR A 51 -4.59 1.30 -22.07
N TYR A 52 -5.93 1.24 -21.91
CA TYR A 52 -6.53 0.74 -20.70
C TYR A 52 -7.16 -0.63 -20.88
N ILE A 53 -7.00 -1.46 -19.89
CA ILE A 53 -7.68 -2.75 -19.75
C ILE A 53 -8.65 -2.67 -18.58
N ARG A 54 -9.94 -2.83 -18.85
CA ARG A 54 -10.97 -2.87 -17.82
C ARG A 54 -11.40 -4.30 -17.55
N THR A 55 -11.31 -4.70 -16.29
CA THR A 55 -11.86 -5.96 -15.76
C THR A 55 -13.28 -5.72 -15.23
N LYS A 56 -13.81 -6.63 -14.42
CA LYS A 56 -15.09 -6.42 -13.73
C LYS A 56 -14.96 -5.49 -12.52
N THR A 57 -13.79 -5.44 -11.93
CA THR A 57 -13.52 -4.76 -10.64
C THR A 57 -12.67 -3.52 -10.81
N ASP A 58 -11.72 -3.53 -11.74
CA ASP A 58 -10.70 -2.50 -11.84
C ASP A 58 -10.38 -2.14 -13.29
N GLU A 59 -9.82 -0.95 -13.47
CA GLU A 59 -9.20 -0.47 -14.70
C GLU A 59 -7.68 -0.40 -14.53
N TYR A 60 -6.95 -0.85 -15.54
CA TYR A 60 -5.50 -0.90 -15.56
C TYR A 60 -4.96 -0.17 -16.78
N VAL A 61 -3.77 0.41 -16.66
CA VAL A 61 -3.01 1.04 -17.76
C VAL A 61 -1.91 0.09 -18.20
N ILE A 62 -1.85 -0.23 -19.48
CA ILE A 62 -0.76 -1.07 -20.03
C ILE A 62 0.54 -0.26 -19.97
N LYS A 63 1.52 -0.76 -19.23
CA LYS A 63 2.84 -0.10 -19.07
C LYS A 63 3.95 -0.81 -19.81
N ALA A 64 3.82 -2.11 -20.06
CA ALA A 64 4.85 -2.87 -20.80
C ALA A 64 4.24 -3.90 -21.73
N VAL A 65 4.88 -4.06 -22.89
CA VAL A 65 4.58 -5.07 -23.89
C VAL A 65 5.88 -5.80 -24.26
N GLU A 66 6.01 -7.06 -23.85
CA GLU A 66 7.12 -7.93 -24.23
C GLU A 66 6.68 -8.77 -25.45
N LYS A 67 7.31 -8.55 -26.59
CA LYS A 67 7.01 -9.28 -27.82
C LYS A 67 7.71 -10.64 -27.85
N GLY A 68 6.95 -11.72 -28.03
CA GLY A 68 7.44 -13.07 -28.22
C GLY A 68 7.01 -13.66 -29.55
N GLU A 69 7.56 -14.82 -29.91
CA GLU A 69 7.25 -15.49 -31.18
C GLU A 69 5.80 -15.98 -31.29
N GLN A 70 5.28 -16.58 -30.22
CA GLN A 70 3.92 -17.14 -30.18
C GLN A 70 2.95 -16.26 -29.39
N PHE A 71 3.43 -15.67 -28.30
CA PHE A 71 2.63 -14.83 -27.41
C PHE A 71 3.41 -13.58 -27.02
N ASN A 72 2.71 -12.46 -26.99
CA ASN A 72 3.18 -11.25 -26.34
C ASN A 72 2.71 -11.24 -24.88
N LYS A 73 3.60 -10.85 -23.95
CA LYS A 73 3.24 -10.62 -22.55
C LYS A 73 2.91 -9.15 -22.34
N TYR A 74 1.83 -8.90 -21.65
CA TYR A 74 1.36 -7.57 -21.31
C TYR A 74 1.37 -7.40 -19.80
N THR A 75 1.92 -6.28 -19.34
CA THR A 75 1.91 -5.88 -17.94
C THR A 75 1.19 -4.54 -17.82
N ALA A 76 0.19 -4.48 -16.96
CA ALA A 76 -0.63 -3.29 -16.74
C ALA A 76 -0.77 -3.02 -15.24
N VAL A 77 -0.64 -1.77 -14.83
CA VAL A 77 -0.76 -1.32 -13.44
C VAL A 77 -2.15 -0.72 -13.18
N LEU A 78 -2.58 -0.73 -11.93
CA LEU A 78 -3.85 -0.13 -11.52
C LEU A 78 -3.93 1.33 -11.98
N ASN A 79 -5.06 1.73 -12.56
CA ASN A 79 -5.24 3.12 -13.00
C ASN A 79 -5.52 4.04 -11.81
N VAL A 80 -4.52 4.84 -11.47
CA VAL A 80 -4.56 5.90 -10.44
C VAL A 80 -4.05 7.25 -10.99
N GLU A 81 -4.05 7.41 -12.32
CA GLU A 81 -3.48 8.57 -13.03
C GLU A 81 -3.96 9.93 -12.51
N GLU A 82 -5.22 10.03 -12.07
CA GLU A 82 -5.72 11.28 -11.55
C GLU A 82 -5.10 11.64 -10.17
N LEU A 83 -4.70 10.62 -9.39
CA LEU A 83 -3.97 10.84 -8.12
C LEU A 83 -2.50 11.18 -8.38
N GLU A 84 -1.86 10.51 -9.36
CA GLU A 84 -0.49 10.80 -9.79
C GLU A 84 -0.38 12.19 -10.45
N GLY A 85 -1.42 12.62 -11.16
CA GLY A 85 -1.48 13.92 -11.81
C GLY A 85 -1.78 15.10 -10.88
N ALA A 86 -2.29 14.86 -9.68
CA ALA A 86 -2.63 15.90 -8.70
C ALA A 86 -1.42 16.20 -7.81
N ALA A 87 -0.64 17.23 -8.15
CA ALA A 87 0.60 17.57 -7.48
C ALA A 87 0.45 18.74 -6.49
N PHE A 88 1.03 18.57 -5.30
CA PHE A 88 1.25 19.61 -4.29
C PHE A 88 2.65 20.20 -4.49
N THR A 89 2.72 21.38 -5.10
CA THR A 89 3.98 21.98 -5.58
C THR A 89 4.88 22.47 -4.44
N TYR A 90 4.29 22.80 -3.30
CA TYR A 90 4.96 23.38 -2.13
C TYR A 90 4.93 22.43 -0.91
N GLY A 91 4.77 21.13 -1.17
CA GLY A 91 4.61 20.14 -0.13
C GLY A 91 3.14 19.94 0.30
N PHE A 92 2.96 19.02 1.23
CA PHE A 92 1.65 18.67 1.80
C PHE A 92 1.75 18.56 3.32
N GLU A 93 0.90 19.30 4.02
CA GLU A 93 0.84 19.30 5.48
C GLU A 93 -0.59 19.02 5.96
N SER A 94 -0.72 18.14 6.95
CA SER A 94 -1.98 17.82 7.63
C SER A 94 -1.68 17.47 9.08
N ASP A 95 -1.92 18.41 9.98
CA ASP A 95 -1.54 18.30 11.39
C ASP A 95 -2.66 17.69 12.23
N GLU A 96 -2.32 16.64 13.04
CA GLU A 96 -3.21 15.97 14.01
C GLU A 96 -4.61 15.59 13.44
N GLN A 97 -4.68 15.17 12.17
CA GLN A 97 -5.92 14.79 11.50
C GLN A 97 -6.13 13.28 11.48
N THR A 98 -7.38 12.85 11.22
CA THR A 98 -7.67 11.45 10.85
C THR A 98 -7.24 11.20 9.41
N ILE A 99 -6.90 9.95 9.09
CA ILE A 99 -6.53 9.58 7.71
C ILE A 99 -7.62 9.95 6.70
N LYS A 100 -8.89 9.78 7.07
CA LYS A 100 -10.02 10.15 6.20
C LYS A 100 -9.98 11.63 5.84
N ALA A 101 -9.87 12.53 6.83
CA ALA A 101 -9.83 13.96 6.59
C ALA A 101 -8.60 14.37 5.77
N CYS A 102 -7.44 13.78 6.05
CA CYS A 102 -6.21 14.01 5.32
C CYS A 102 -6.35 13.63 3.84
N LEU A 103 -6.87 12.44 3.54
CA LEU A 103 -7.04 11.95 2.18
C LEU A 103 -8.17 12.66 1.42
N GLU A 104 -9.28 13.03 2.06
CA GLU A 104 -10.33 13.84 1.43
C GLU A 104 -9.80 15.21 0.98
N PHE A 105 -8.87 15.78 1.75
CA PHE A 105 -8.16 16.99 1.33
C PHE A 105 -7.20 16.73 0.17
N ALA A 106 -6.40 15.67 0.23
CA ALA A 106 -5.46 15.30 -0.83
C ALA A 106 -6.15 14.95 -2.16
N PHE A 107 -7.32 14.32 -2.10
CA PHE A 107 -8.08 13.88 -3.29
C PHE A 107 -8.96 14.98 -3.91
N LYS A 108 -8.99 16.16 -3.30
CA LYS A 108 -9.85 17.25 -3.78
C LYS A 108 -9.55 17.60 -5.25
N GLY A 109 -10.58 17.53 -6.09
CA GLY A 109 -10.48 17.85 -7.52
C GLY A 109 -10.04 16.69 -8.41
N THR A 110 -9.63 15.55 -7.86
CA THR A 110 -9.20 14.36 -8.65
C THR A 110 -10.38 13.48 -9.09
N GLY A 111 -11.53 13.63 -8.44
CA GLY A 111 -12.68 12.72 -8.59
C GLY A 111 -12.59 11.45 -7.75
N TRP A 112 -11.50 11.26 -7.00
CA TRP A 112 -11.33 10.19 -6.03
C TRP A 112 -11.90 10.60 -4.66
N HIS A 113 -12.32 9.62 -3.87
CA HIS A 113 -12.86 9.83 -2.52
C HIS A 113 -12.55 8.64 -1.60
N VAL A 114 -12.60 8.90 -0.30
CA VAL A 114 -12.48 7.85 0.70
C VAL A 114 -13.84 7.20 0.91
N GLY A 115 -13.90 5.88 0.72
CA GLY A 115 -15.07 5.07 1.00
C GLY A 115 -15.18 4.69 2.47
N THR A 116 -15.16 3.38 2.74
CA THR A 116 -15.11 2.86 4.11
C THR A 116 -13.79 3.25 4.77
N CYS A 117 -13.86 3.71 6.02
CA CYS A 117 -12.67 3.99 6.82
C CYS A 117 -12.89 3.54 8.25
N THR A 118 -12.12 2.55 8.72
CA THR A 118 -12.20 2.04 10.10
C THR A 118 -11.18 2.69 11.01
N VAL A 119 -10.16 3.36 10.44
CA VAL A 119 -9.06 3.99 11.18
C VAL A 119 -9.51 5.33 11.76
N THR A 120 -9.42 5.46 13.09
CA THR A 120 -9.86 6.67 13.81
C THR A 120 -8.72 7.45 14.47
N LYS A 121 -7.53 6.86 14.52
CA LYS A 121 -6.34 7.52 15.08
C LYS A 121 -5.96 8.77 14.30
N LYS A 122 -5.35 9.73 14.99
CA LYS A 122 -4.88 10.98 14.40
C LYS A 122 -3.36 10.96 14.28
N ARG A 123 -2.84 11.50 13.18
CA ARG A 123 -1.41 11.63 12.91
C ARG A 123 -1.15 12.93 12.14
N THR A 124 0.10 13.34 12.14
CA THR A 124 0.59 14.43 11.31
C THR A 124 1.27 13.88 10.07
N ILE A 125 0.92 14.42 8.91
CA ILE A 125 1.62 14.25 7.64
C ILE A 125 2.31 15.57 7.32
N ASP A 126 3.60 15.53 7.10
CA ASP A 126 4.42 16.70 6.77
C ASP A 126 5.43 16.30 5.68
N GLU A 127 5.12 16.68 4.45
CA GLU A 127 5.97 16.46 3.28
C GLU A 127 6.39 17.82 2.72
N GLN A 128 7.65 18.17 2.92
CA GLN A 128 8.23 19.49 2.57
C GLN A 128 8.53 19.60 1.07
N GLU A 129 8.71 18.47 0.39
CA GLU A 129 9.00 18.41 -1.04
C GLU A 129 7.71 18.33 -1.86
N ARG A 130 7.86 18.47 -3.19
CA ARG A 130 6.74 18.24 -4.11
C ARG A 130 6.30 16.78 -4.05
N VAL A 131 5.02 16.56 -3.80
CA VAL A 131 4.38 15.24 -3.76
C VAL A 131 3.08 15.23 -4.56
N THR A 132 2.64 14.06 -4.98
CA THR A 132 1.35 13.84 -5.62
C THR A 132 0.31 13.37 -4.60
N ALA A 133 -0.97 13.38 -4.97
CA ALA A 133 -2.02 12.81 -4.12
C ALA A 133 -1.82 11.30 -3.91
N TRP A 134 -1.18 10.62 -4.87
CA TRP A 134 -0.76 9.23 -4.74
C TRP A 134 0.32 9.06 -3.67
N ASP A 135 1.37 9.89 -3.69
CA ASP A 135 2.43 9.87 -2.67
C ASP A 135 1.88 10.15 -1.28
N VAL A 136 0.93 11.11 -1.16
CA VAL A 136 0.24 11.38 0.10
C VAL A 136 -0.53 10.16 0.60
N LEU A 137 -1.24 9.42 -0.29
CA LEU A 137 -1.90 8.17 0.08
C LEU A 137 -0.88 7.16 0.63
N GLN A 138 0.22 6.91 -0.07
CA GLN A 138 1.25 5.96 0.36
C GLN A 138 1.88 6.37 1.69
N LYS A 139 2.12 7.66 1.87
CA LYS A 139 2.61 8.20 3.13
C LYS A 139 1.60 8.03 4.27
N CYS A 140 0.33 8.26 4.00
CA CYS A 140 -0.74 8.03 4.96
C CYS A 140 -0.79 6.56 5.38
N LEU A 141 -0.78 5.60 4.45
CA LEU A 141 -0.82 4.17 4.79
C LEU A 141 0.31 3.79 5.75
N THR A 142 1.53 4.24 5.46
CA THR A 142 2.69 4.00 6.31
C THR A 142 2.58 4.69 7.68
N THR A 143 2.19 5.98 7.71
CA THR A 143 2.15 6.78 8.95
C THR A 143 1.02 6.36 9.86
N TYR A 144 -0.14 6.01 9.31
CA TYR A 144 -1.29 5.51 10.08
C TYR A 144 -1.23 4.00 10.32
N ARG A 145 -0.23 3.28 9.76
CA ARG A 145 -0.09 1.82 9.87
C ARG A 145 -1.41 1.12 9.57
N CYS A 146 -1.88 1.28 8.35
CA CYS A 146 -3.16 0.78 7.88
C CYS A 146 -3.06 0.27 6.45
N GLU A 147 -4.06 -0.45 6.01
CA GLU A 147 -4.13 -1.10 4.71
C GLU A 147 -5.27 -0.51 3.90
N CYS A 148 -5.20 -0.56 2.56
CA CYS A 148 -6.26 -0.04 1.72
C CYS A 148 -6.70 -1.01 0.62
N ILE A 149 -7.94 -0.84 0.16
CA ILE A 149 -8.45 -1.44 -1.06
C ILE A 149 -8.79 -0.32 -2.03
N ILE A 150 -8.15 -0.33 -3.20
CA ILE A 150 -8.37 0.68 -4.23
C ILE A 150 -9.32 0.13 -5.28
N HIS A 151 -10.37 0.89 -5.56
CA HIS A 151 -11.41 0.60 -6.55
C HIS A 151 -11.32 1.60 -7.69
N SER A 152 -10.52 1.32 -8.71
CA SER A 152 -10.23 2.28 -9.79
C SER A 152 -11.44 2.62 -10.66
N LEU A 153 -12.43 1.73 -10.81
CA LEU A 153 -13.65 2.00 -11.57
C LEU A 153 -14.58 3.02 -10.88
N THR A 154 -14.65 2.97 -9.56
CA THR A 154 -15.48 3.88 -8.74
C THR A 154 -14.68 5.05 -8.17
N LYS A 155 -13.36 5.05 -8.38
CA LYS A 155 -12.41 6.03 -7.83
C LYS A 155 -12.55 6.19 -6.31
N THR A 156 -12.61 5.04 -5.62
CA THR A 156 -12.82 4.96 -4.17
C THR A 156 -11.65 4.23 -3.53
N VAL A 157 -11.20 4.72 -2.38
CA VAL A 157 -10.21 4.06 -1.54
C VAL A 157 -10.85 3.72 -0.21
N ASP A 158 -10.94 2.42 0.10
CA ASP A 158 -11.38 1.93 1.40
C ASP A 158 -10.14 1.72 2.29
N ILE A 159 -10.21 2.15 3.55
CA ILE A 159 -9.09 2.15 4.51
C ILE A 159 -9.46 1.29 5.72
N TYR A 160 -8.57 0.39 6.08
CA TYR A 160 -8.74 -0.55 7.20
C TYR A 160 -7.50 -0.59 8.08
N ASP A 161 -7.67 -0.80 9.37
CA ASP A 161 -6.52 -1.10 10.25
C ASP A 161 -5.83 -2.38 9.80
N ARG A 162 -6.61 -3.42 9.46
CA ARG A 162 -6.16 -4.64 8.79
C ARG A 162 -7.28 -5.20 7.92
N ILE A 163 -6.93 -5.66 6.71
CA ILE A 163 -7.86 -6.31 5.77
C ILE A 163 -7.99 -7.80 6.07
N GLY A 164 -6.90 -8.42 6.51
CA GLY A 164 -6.86 -9.84 6.83
C GLY A 164 -7.77 -10.23 7.98
N SER A 165 -8.36 -11.41 7.89
CA SER A 165 -9.11 -12.02 8.99
C SER A 165 -8.87 -13.52 9.00
N ASP A 166 -8.84 -14.12 10.19
CA ASP A 166 -8.80 -15.57 10.32
C ASP A 166 -10.11 -16.17 9.82
N LYS A 167 -10.02 -16.94 8.74
CA LYS A 167 -11.14 -17.68 8.14
C LYS A 167 -11.18 -19.14 8.58
N GLY A 168 -10.34 -19.54 9.55
CA GLY A 168 -10.19 -20.93 9.96
C GLY A 168 -9.51 -21.81 8.90
N CYS A 169 -8.81 -21.21 7.93
CA CYS A 169 -8.03 -21.95 6.96
C CYS A 169 -6.72 -22.41 7.58
N TYR A 170 -6.32 -23.65 7.31
CA TYR A 170 -5.06 -24.21 7.78
C TYR A 170 -4.38 -25.04 6.72
N PHE A 171 -3.07 -25.16 6.83
CA PHE A 171 -2.27 -26.04 5.99
C PHE A 171 -1.98 -27.34 6.75
N MET A 172 -2.24 -28.47 6.11
CA MET A 172 -2.01 -29.80 6.67
C MET A 172 -1.21 -30.64 5.71
N GLU A 173 -0.13 -31.27 6.22
CA GLU A 173 0.67 -32.20 5.45
C GLU A 173 -0.19 -33.40 4.99
N GLY A 174 -0.02 -33.79 3.74
CA GLY A 174 -0.81 -34.88 3.13
C GLY A 174 -2.18 -34.46 2.60
N LEU A 175 -2.68 -33.25 2.93
CA LEU A 175 -3.96 -32.71 2.45
C LEU A 175 -3.75 -31.58 1.42
N ASN A 176 -3.22 -30.48 1.85
CA ASN A 176 -3.07 -29.26 1.04
C ASN A 176 -1.68 -28.61 1.14
N LEU A 177 -0.78 -29.13 1.98
CA LEU A 177 0.59 -28.68 2.11
C LEU A 177 1.54 -29.68 1.43
N ARG A 178 2.25 -29.24 0.38
CA ARG A 178 3.28 -30.06 -0.29
C ARG A 178 4.66 -29.86 0.32
N LYS A 179 5.00 -28.63 0.66
CA LYS A 179 6.30 -28.26 1.21
C LYS A 179 6.16 -26.97 2.00
N ILE A 180 6.80 -26.92 3.16
CA ILE A 180 7.02 -25.68 3.92
C ILE A 180 8.53 -25.45 4.03
N SER A 181 8.94 -24.21 3.91
CA SER A 181 10.31 -23.79 4.17
C SER A 181 10.26 -22.61 5.12
N LEU A 182 10.91 -22.75 6.27
CA LEU A 182 11.04 -21.70 7.27
C LEU A 182 12.47 -21.21 7.25
N LYS A 183 12.63 -19.89 7.19
CA LYS A 183 13.91 -19.21 7.34
C LYS A 183 13.73 -18.21 8.48
N SER A 184 14.65 -18.23 9.44
CA SER A 184 14.72 -17.22 10.50
C SER A 184 16.13 -16.69 10.62
N ASP A 185 16.27 -15.45 10.94
CA ASP A 185 17.53 -14.82 11.32
C ASP A 185 17.25 -13.79 12.44
N THR A 186 18.31 -13.21 13.00
CA THR A 186 18.22 -12.25 14.11
C THR A 186 19.11 -11.03 13.87
N TYR A 187 19.37 -10.68 12.60
CA TYR A 187 20.22 -9.54 12.26
C TYR A 187 19.57 -8.23 12.71
N ASP A 188 18.29 -8.04 12.41
CA ASP A 188 17.52 -6.83 12.74
C ASP A 188 16.51 -7.07 13.87
N PHE A 189 16.87 -7.97 14.81
CA PHE A 189 16.06 -8.31 15.96
C PHE A 189 16.40 -7.42 17.15
N TYR A 190 15.40 -6.76 17.73
CA TYR A 190 15.53 -5.88 18.89
C TYR A 190 14.50 -6.22 19.96
N THR A 191 14.85 -5.99 21.24
CA THR A 191 13.99 -6.27 22.40
C THR A 191 13.69 -5.02 23.22
N ARG A 192 14.32 -3.88 22.89
CA ARG A 192 14.11 -2.59 23.55
C ARG A 192 14.17 -1.46 22.55
N ILE A 193 13.17 -0.59 22.54
CA ILE A 193 13.16 0.62 21.73
C ILE A 193 13.17 1.86 22.61
N TYR A 194 14.00 2.86 22.22
CA TYR A 194 14.04 4.20 22.81
C TYR A 194 13.42 5.18 21.81
N PRO A 195 12.10 5.45 21.87
CA PRO A 195 11.47 6.37 20.96
C PRO A 195 11.67 7.81 21.42
N ILE A 196 12.00 8.69 20.46
CA ILE A 196 12.23 10.12 20.65
C ILE A 196 11.42 10.87 19.59
N GLY A 197 10.43 11.64 20.02
CA GLY A 197 9.63 12.49 19.15
C GLY A 197 10.17 13.93 19.04
N LYS A 198 9.35 14.82 18.51
CA LYS A 198 9.65 16.25 18.35
C LYS A 198 9.99 16.86 19.71
N ASP A 199 10.94 17.79 19.71
CA ASP A 199 11.41 18.49 20.92
C ASP A 199 11.89 17.56 22.04
N GLY A 200 12.28 16.30 21.67
CA GLY A 200 12.82 15.33 22.61
C GLY A 200 11.78 14.64 23.50
N ILE A 201 10.50 14.64 23.14
CA ILE A 201 9.48 13.89 23.88
C ILE A 201 9.80 12.40 23.87
N THR A 202 9.61 11.75 25.02
CA THR A 202 9.83 10.32 25.23
C THR A 202 8.65 9.71 25.99
N PRO A 203 8.52 8.39 26.08
CA PRO A 203 7.50 7.72 26.88
C PRO A 203 7.52 8.04 28.37
N LYS A 204 8.62 8.60 28.86
CA LYS A 204 8.92 8.77 30.29
C LYS A 204 7.79 9.47 31.08
N TRP A 205 7.13 10.45 30.48
CA TRP A 205 6.04 11.20 31.11
C TRP A 205 4.83 10.33 31.45
N LEU A 206 4.52 9.33 30.63
CA LEU A 206 3.33 8.48 30.82
C LEU A 206 3.68 7.14 31.46
N THR A 207 4.87 6.59 31.19
CA THR A 207 5.25 5.22 31.60
C THR A 207 6.29 5.19 32.74
N GLY A 208 6.89 6.33 33.05
CA GLY A 208 8.03 6.42 33.98
C GLY A 208 9.36 5.93 33.40
N LYS A 209 9.37 5.39 32.17
CA LYS A 209 10.54 4.88 31.47
C LYS A 209 10.66 5.56 30.12
N ASP A 210 11.89 5.76 29.64
CA ASP A 210 12.19 6.34 28.34
C ASP A 210 12.31 5.30 27.22
N TYR A 211 11.94 4.04 27.50
CA TYR A 211 11.99 2.91 26.58
C TYR A 211 10.74 2.03 26.69
N ILE A 212 10.57 1.18 25.67
CA ILE A 212 9.55 0.12 25.61
C ILE A 212 10.26 -1.21 25.37
N ASP A 213 9.90 -2.24 26.12
CA ASP A 213 10.46 -3.58 26.01
C ASP A 213 9.49 -4.56 25.35
N ASN A 214 10.03 -5.45 24.52
CA ASN A 214 9.37 -6.67 24.07
C ASN A 214 10.35 -7.85 24.21
N PHE A 215 10.15 -8.69 25.23
CA PHE A 215 10.98 -9.87 25.51
C PHE A 215 10.30 -11.18 25.10
N GLN A 216 9.39 -11.14 24.14
CA GLN A 216 8.61 -12.32 23.73
C GLN A 216 9.51 -13.48 23.27
N TYR A 217 10.60 -13.18 22.55
CA TYR A 217 11.47 -14.20 21.95
C TYR A 217 12.89 -14.24 22.51
N SER A 218 13.29 -13.27 23.33
CA SER A 218 14.63 -13.23 23.93
C SER A 218 14.65 -12.39 25.20
N SER A 219 15.35 -12.86 26.23
CA SER A 219 15.63 -12.10 27.47
C SER A 219 16.83 -11.15 27.35
N LYS A 220 17.56 -11.19 26.24
CA LYS A 220 18.73 -10.32 26.02
C LYS A 220 18.26 -8.92 25.61
N ILE A 221 18.85 -7.89 26.22
CA ILE A 221 18.59 -6.51 25.82
C ILE A 221 19.36 -6.19 24.55
N LYS A 222 18.64 -6.00 23.45
CA LYS A 222 19.12 -5.45 22.19
C LYS A 222 18.37 -4.14 21.94
N ALA A 223 19.08 -3.02 22.05
CA ALA A 223 18.49 -1.69 22.03
C ALA A 223 18.42 -1.11 20.61
N TYR A 224 17.30 -0.49 20.29
CA TYR A 224 17.08 0.31 19.08
C TYR A 224 16.69 1.74 19.49
N VAL A 225 17.36 2.75 18.94
CA VAL A 225 17.01 4.16 19.14
C VAL A 225 16.23 4.63 17.91
N TRP A 226 14.99 5.04 18.14
CA TRP A 226 14.10 5.53 17.10
C TRP A 226 13.77 7.00 17.31
N LYS A 227 14.28 7.86 16.43
CA LYS A 227 14.00 9.29 16.42
C LYS A 227 13.06 9.62 15.26
N ASP A 228 11.91 10.25 15.59
CA ASP A 228 10.93 10.66 14.59
C ASP A 228 10.21 11.95 15.02
N GLU A 229 10.58 13.05 14.39
CA GLU A 229 10.09 14.39 14.75
C GLU A 229 8.63 14.65 14.32
N ARG A 230 7.98 13.72 13.63
CA ARG A 230 6.55 13.79 13.30
C ARG A 230 5.66 13.60 14.53
N TYR A 231 6.18 12.96 15.57
CA TYR A 231 5.42 12.73 16.81
C TYR A 231 5.54 13.91 17.75
N THR A 232 4.44 14.66 17.84
CA THR A 232 4.25 15.78 18.77
C THR A 232 3.51 15.38 20.04
N ASN A 233 2.94 14.16 20.06
CA ASN A 233 2.15 13.61 21.16
C ASN A 233 2.77 12.31 21.69
N THR A 234 2.97 12.24 23.02
CA THR A 234 3.58 11.09 23.68
C THR A 234 2.75 9.81 23.53
N THR A 235 1.43 9.89 23.53
CA THR A 235 0.54 8.72 23.40
C THR A 235 0.71 8.09 22.03
N SER A 236 0.69 8.89 20.97
CA SER A 236 0.91 8.43 19.59
C SER A 236 2.32 7.85 19.39
N LEU A 237 3.32 8.47 20.03
CA LEU A 237 4.70 7.96 20.00
C LEU A 237 4.80 6.57 20.65
N ILE A 238 4.16 6.37 21.80
CA ILE A 238 4.16 5.07 22.51
C ILE A 238 3.44 4.01 21.69
N GLU A 239 2.27 4.32 21.14
CA GLU A 239 1.47 3.42 20.34
C GLU A 239 2.26 2.86 19.14
N ASP A 240 2.88 3.76 18.37
CA ASP A 240 3.64 3.37 17.19
C ASP A 240 5.00 2.75 17.53
N ALA A 241 5.64 3.14 18.64
CA ALA A 241 6.86 2.49 19.11
C ALA A 241 6.60 1.07 19.62
N THR A 242 5.44 0.83 20.25
CA THR A 242 5.02 -0.51 20.67
C THR A 242 4.81 -1.42 19.47
N ALA A 243 4.07 -0.97 18.47
CA ALA A 243 3.88 -1.72 17.25
C ALA A 243 5.20 -1.97 16.50
N LYS A 244 6.10 -0.96 16.48
CA LYS A 244 7.40 -1.09 15.82
C LYS A 244 8.32 -2.10 16.49
N ILE A 245 8.37 -2.16 17.84
CA ILE A 245 9.19 -3.17 18.52
C ILE A 245 8.58 -4.57 18.37
N GLU A 246 7.26 -4.72 18.26
CA GLU A 246 6.61 -5.99 17.95
C GLU A 246 6.98 -6.52 16.56
N GLU A 247 7.12 -5.65 15.56
CA GLU A 247 7.56 -6.02 14.21
C GLU A 247 9.04 -6.40 14.13
N MET A 248 9.87 -5.87 15.04
CA MET A 248 11.33 -6.05 15.08
C MET A 248 11.77 -7.15 16.05
N SER A 249 10.82 -7.82 16.71
CA SER A 249 11.08 -8.84 17.73
C SER A 249 10.93 -10.25 17.22
#